data_fa85d7ad69acbc974caaa83e32ede6cf
#
_entry.id   fa85d7ad69acbc974caaa83e32ede6cf
#
_cell.length_a   1.000
_cell.length_b   1.000
_cell.length_c   1.000
_cell.angle_alpha   90.00
_cell.angle_beta   90.00
_cell.angle_gamma   90.00
#
_symmetry.space_group_name_H-M   'P 1'
#
loop_
_entity.id
_entity.type
_entity.pdbx_description
1 polymer ?
#
loop_
_entity_poly.entity_id
_entity_poly.type
_entity_poly.pdbx_seq_one_letter_code
_entity_poly.pdbx_strand_id
1 'polypeptide(L)'
;MNSPRLLFAAPASGSGKTTVVCGLLRALKNRGKAVRAFKCGPDFIDPLFHETVVGVPSGTLDLFFSDEGQLRRLFCRHATDADLCLIEGVMGYYDGLGAAKDRASSYAVAKALDAPAVLIVDGRGQSLSALATLSGFLRFRPDSRIRGVIFNRMSEGVYAALKPEVEKLGVRPLGFVPRAPELMIESRHLGLVTPGEIVDLEQKLDKLAALLEQTVDLDGLMALASEAPMLDAPPAPAIPSMPLTKIAVARDEAFCFLYQDNLDLLRDYGAELAFFSPLHDTSLPQGTQGLILPGGYPELYARALAENEPMRQSIRQAIENGLPCLAECGGFLYLHGELEDMAGKAWPMVGILDAKAYRTKKLGRFGYITLCPNEDTAFLPLGESIRGHEFHYYESENSGDALRAQKPTGTRTWACCHSRNDLLMGFPHLYYPSDPRFIERFLRTCAREV
;
A
#
# COMPACT_ATOMS: atom_id res chain seq x y z
N MET A 1 21.56 -10.71 4.52
CA MET A 1 21.74 -9.57 3.59
C MET A 1 22.08 -8.32 4.39
N ASN A 2 23.10 -7.58 3.96
CA ASN A 2 23.43 -6.28 4.58
C ASN A 2 22.67 -5.18 3.80
N SER A 3 21.53 -4.75 4.28
CA SER A 3 20.70 -3.72 3.64
C SER A 3 20.50 -2.58 4.64
N PRO A 4 21.19 -1.43 4.45
CA PRO A 4 20.98 -0.26 5.28
C PRO A 4 19.49 0.12 5.26
N ARG A 5 18.89 0.27 6.45
CA ARG A 5 17.45 0.51 6.56
C ARG A 5 17.11 1.32 7.79
N LEU A 6 16.09 2.17 7.65
CA LEU A 6 15.51 2.97 8.73
C LEU A 6 13.99 2.93 8.66
N LEU A 7 13.36 2.83 9.82
CA LEU A 7 11.92 3.00 9.95
C LEU A 7 11.61 4.38 10.52
N PHE A 8 10.80 5.17 9.80
CA PHE A 8 10.31 6.46 10.24
C PHE A 8 8.92 6.32 10.86
N ALA A 9 8.81 6.69 12.12
CA ALA A 9 7.57 6.60 12.87
C ALA A 9 7.20 7.93 13.51
N ALA A 10 6.03 8.01 14.10
CA ALA A 10 5.60 9.19 14.85
C ALA A 10 4.70 8.79 16.02
N PRO A 11 4.49 9.68 17.00
CA PRO A 11 3.57 9.43 18.12
C PRO A 11 2.12 9.24 17.69
N ALA A 12 1.69 9.86 16.59
CA ALA A 12 0.31 9.79 16.08
C ALA A 12 0.24 10.08 14.59
N SER A 13 -0.93 9.80 13.99
CA SER A 13 -1.28 10.29 12.65
C SER A 13 -1.27 11.81 12.62
N GLY A 14 -0.97 12.40 11.44
CA GLY A 14 -0.91 13.86 11.28
C GLY A 14 0.38 14.53 11.81
N SER A 15 1.34 13.78 12.32
CA SER A 15 2.65 14.30 12.75
C SER A 15 3.58 14.70 11.60
N GLY A 16 3.18 14.44 10.33
CA GLY A 16 3.94 14.83 9.14
C GLY A 16 4.92 13.77 8.63
N LYS A 17 4.74 12.50 8.99
CA LYS A 17 5.59 11.38 8.52
C LYS A 17 5.76 11.38 6.99
N THR A 18 4.65 11.32 6.26
CA THR A 18 4.65 11.23 4.79
C THR A 18 5.41 12.39 4.16
N THR A 19 5.15 13.63 4.58
CA THR A 19 5.89 14.80 4.09
C THR A 19 7.39 14.67 4.33
N VAL A 20 7.80 14.32 5.54
CA VAL A 20 9.22 14.18 5.88
C VAL A 20 9.87 13.05 5.10
N VAL A 21 9.22 11.88 5.03
CA VAL A 21 9.77 10.70 4.33
C VAL A 21 9.89 10.97 2.82
N CYS A 22 8.86 11.54 2.17
CA CYS A 22 8.93 11.90 0.75
C CYS A 22 10.04 12.91 0.46
N GLY A 23 10.21 13.92 1.33
CA GLY A 23 11.31 14.87 1.20
C GLY A 23 12.68 14.24 1.37
N LEU A 24 12.84 13.30 2.33
CA LEU A 24 14.09 12.55 2.52
C LEU A 24 14.39 11.63 1.33
N LEU A 25 13.38 10.93 0.81
CA LEU A 25 13.53 10.10 -0.40
C LEU A 25 14.02 10.95 -1.59
N ARG A 26 13.42 12.12 -1.78
CA ARG A 26 13.80 13.04 -2.86
C ARG A 26 15.21 13.60 -2.66
N ALA A 27 15.59 14.02 -1.44
CA ALA A 27 16.91 14.52 -1.11
C ALA A 27 18.00 13.47 -1.36
N LEU A 28 17.79 12.24 -0.89
CA LEU A 28 18.73 11.13 -1.09
C LEU A 28 18.87 10.73 -2.55
N LYS A 29 17.75 10.71 -3.31
CA LYS A 29 17.76 10.50 -4.75
C LYS A 29 18.55 11.60 -5.47
N ASN A 30 18.38 12.87 -5.09
CA ASN A 30 19.12 14.01 -5.65
C ASN A 30 20.64 13.91 -5.34
N ARG A 31 21.02 13.24 -4.24
CA ARG A 31 22.42 12.87 -3.95
C ARG A 31 22.93 11.67 -4.76
N GLY A 32 22.14 11.15 -5.70
CA GLY A 32 22.51 10.00 -6.53
C GLY A 32 22.48 8.65 -5.79
N LYS A 33 21.77 8.55 -4.66
CA LYS A 33 21.64 7.27 -3.94
C LYS A 33 20.55 6.41 -4.54
N ALA A 34 20.82 5.11 -4.66
CA ALA A 34 19.82 4.11 -4.97
C ALA A 34 18.95 3.85 -3.72
N VAL A 35 17.78 4.50 -3.66
CA VAL A 35 16.88 4.45 -2.51
C VAL A 35 15.69 3.56 -2.82
N ARG A 36 15.25 2.78 -1.82
CA ARG A 36 13.98 2.03 -1.82
C ARG A 36 13.07 2.56 -0.74
N ALA A 37 11.81 2.73 -1.08
CA ALA A 37 10.77 3.07 -0.12
C ALA A 37 9.96 1.84 0.27
N PHE A 38 9.47 1.82 1.50
CA PHE A 38 8.50 0.84 1.96
C PHE A 38 7.43 1.54 2.80
N LYS A 39 6.21 1.05 2.71
CA LYS A 39 5.11 1.51 3.55
C LYS A 39 4.63 0.42 4.48
N CYS A 40 4.49 0.73 5.77
CA CYS A 40 3.79 -0.15 6.71
C CYS A 40 2.29 -0.04 6.51
N GLY A 41 1.59 -1.20 6.58
CA GLY A 41 0.13 -1.24 6.47
C GLY A 41 -0.38 -1.45 5.04
N PRO A 42 -1.71 -1.57 4.87
CA PRO A 42 -2.35 -1.95 3.60
C PRO A 42 -2.60 -0.75 2.69
N ASP A 43 -1.70 0.21 2.68
CA ASP A 43 -1.82 1.47 1.95
C ASP A 43 -1.33 1.31 0.51
N PHE A 44 -2.12 1.75 -0.47
CA PHE A 44 -1.73 1.83 -1.88
C PHE A 44 -1.26 3.23 -2.27
N ILE A 45 -1.75 4.25 -1.58
CA ILE A 45 -1.64 5.64 -1.97
C ILE A 45 -0.21 6.13 -1.78
N ASP A 46 0.38 5.92 -0.59
CA ASP A 46 1.74 6.34 -0.32
C ASP A 46 2.78 5.60 -1.21
N PRO A 47 2.71 4.27 -1.41
CA PRO A 47 3.56 3.57 -2.37
C PRO A 47 3.44 4.10 -3.80
N LEU A 48 2.22 4.32 -4.29
CA LEU A 48 1.98 4.89 -5.62
C LEU A 48 2.61 6.28 -5.75
N PHE A 49 2.49 7.12 -4.72
CA PHE A 49 3.10 8.45 -4.70
C PHE A 49 4.63 8.39 -4.68
N HIS A 50 5.22 7.47 -3.91
CA HIS A 50 6.66 7.25 -3.93
C HIS A 50 7.16 6.89 -5.34
N GLU A 51 6.41 6.05 -6.06
CA GLU A 51 6.79 5.63 -7.41
C GLU A 51 6.56 6.71 -8.46
N THR A 52 5.38 7.32 -8.49
CA THR A 52 4.96 8.20 -9.58
C THR A 52 5.49 9.63 -9.44
N VAL A 53 5.55 10.16 -8.22
CA VAL A 53 5.92 11.56 -7.96
C VAL A 53 7.35 11.68 -7.44
N VAL A 54 7.73 10.87 -6.44
CA VAL A 54 9.12 10.89 -5.94
C VAL A 54 10.05 10.16 -6.89
N GLY A 55 9.54 9.19 -7.65
CA GLY A 55 10.29 8.36 -8.59
C GLY A 55 11.24 7.39 -7.87
N VAL A 56 10.80 6.82 -6.75
CA VAL A 56 11.50 5.82 -5.95
C VAL A 56 10.63 4.57 -5.85
N PRO A 57 11.12 3.39 -6.25
CA PRO A 57 10.35 2.15 -6.12
C PRO A 57 9.93 1.89 -4.68
N SER A 58 8.68 1.46 -4.49
CA SER A 58 8.08 1.28 -3.18
C SER A 58 7.48 -0.11 -3.00
N GLY A 59 7.48 -0.62 -1.76
CA GLY A 59 6.90 -1.90 -1.39
C GLY A 59 6.03 -1.79 -0.14
N THR A 60 5.28 -2.85 0.13
CA THR A 60 4.40 -2.95 1.31
C THR A 60 5.00 -3.88 2.35
N LEU A 61 4.99 -3.45 3.62
CA LEU A 61 5.45 -4.25 4.76
C LEU A 61 4.35 -4.33 5.81
N ASP A 62 3.73 -5.51 5.93
CA ASP A 62 2.56 -5.66 6.78
C ASP A 62 2.53 -7.00 7.52
N LEU A 63 2.51 -6.96 8.87
CA LEU A 63 2.46 -8.13 9.74
C LEU A 63 1.03 -8.66 10.02
N PHE A 64 0.01 -8.05 9.43
CA PHE A 64 -1.28 -8.71 9.31
C PHE A 64 -1.31 -9.61 8.08
N PHE A 65 -0.78 -9.15 6.96
CA PHE A 65 -0.75 -9.90 5.71
C PHE A 65 0.28 -11.02 5.73
N SER A 66 1.44 -10.80 6.33
CA SER A 66 2.59 -11.70 6.34
C SER A 66 2.99 -12.11 7.77
N ASP A 67 3.63 -13.25 7.91
CA ASP A 67 4.43 -13.55 9.10
C ASP A 67 5.81 -12.86 9.03
N GLU A 68 6.58 -12.92 10.10
CA GLU A 68 7.90 -12.28 10.17
C GLU A 68 8.88 -12.84 9.11
N GLY A 69 8.84 -14.15 8.85
CA GLY A 69 9.72 -14.79 7.88
C GLY A 69 9.39 -14.34 6.46
N GLN A 70 8.13 -14.28 6.11
CA GLN A 70 7.65 -13.77 4.82
C GLN A 70 7.97 -12.27 4.65
N LEU A 71 7.72 -11.46 5.68
CA LEU A 71 8.04 -10.03 5.68
C LEU A 71 9.54 -9.79 5.44
N ARG A 72 10.43 -10.57 6.09
CA ARG A 72 11.88 -10.49 5.87
C ARG A 72 12.26 -10.87 4.44
N ARG A 73 11.64 -11.92 3.87
CA ARG A 73 11.88 -12.31 2.47
C ARG A 73 11.48 -11.21 1.49
N LEU A 74 10.28 -10.64 1.65
CA LEU A 74 9.77 -9.56 0.79
C LEU A 74 10.66 -8.33 0.91
N PHE A 75 11.03 -7.94 2.13
CA PHE A 75 11.98 -6.84 2.33
C PHE A 75 13.31 -7.11 1.62
N CYS A 76 13.95 -8.27 1.83
CA CYS A 76 15.22 -8.61 1.21
C CYS A 76 15.14 -8.64 -0.32
N ARG A 77 14.03 -9.16 -0.89
CA ARG A 77 13.78 -9.17 -2.33
C ARG A 77 13.80 -7.76 -2.92
N HIS A 78 13.07 -6.85 -2.30
CA HIS A 78 12.94 -5.47 -2.80
C HIS A 78 14.10 -4.55 -2.40
N ALA A 79 14.86 -4.89 -1.36
CA ALA A 79 16.02 -4.12 -0.90
C ALA A 79 17.31 -4.42 -1.71
N THR A 80 17.26 -5.34 -2.68
CA THR A 80 18.40 -5.67 -3.53
C THR A 80 18.88 -4.43 -4.29
N ASP A 81 20.19 -4.21 -4.31
CA ASP A 81 20.85 -3.10 -4.99
C ASP A 81 20.48 -1.69 -4.46
N ALA A 82 19.88 -1.58 -3.30
CA ALA A 82 19.63 -0.30 -2.66
C ALA A 82 20.79 0.11 -1.72
N ASP A 83 21.23 1.36 -1.86
CA ASP A 83 22.15 1.98 -0.89
C ASP A 83 21.47 2.19 0.46
N LEU A 84 20.14 2.44 0.44
CA LEU A 84 19.35 2.74 1.62
C LEU A 84 17.86 2.42 1.43
N CYS A 85 17.26 1.78 2.42
CA CYS A 85 15.82 1.52 2.49
C CYS A 85 15.17 2.40 3.55
N LEU A 86 14.19 3.22 3.15
CA LEU A 86 13.36 4.00 4.06
C LEU A 86 11.99 3.34 4.22
N ILE A 87 11.61 3.03 5.46
CA ILE A 87 10.34 2.40 5.78
C ILE A 87 9.44 3.44 6.44
N GLU A 88 8.36 3.83 5.79
CA GLU A 88 7.38 4.73 6.37
C GLU A 88 6.38 3.97 7.23
N GLY A 89 6.34 4.31 8.52
CA GLY A 89 5.40 3.74 9.48
C GLY A 89 3.95 4.23 9.27
N VAL A 90 3.01 3.47 9.81
CA VAL A 90 1.58 3.78 9.80
C VAL A 90 1.10 4.20 11.19
N MET A 91 0.11 5.07 11.29
CA MET A 91 -0.51 5.55 12.55
C MET A 91 0.55 6.02 13.58
N GLY A 92 0.33 5.78 14.87
CA GLY A 92 1.34 5.91 15.92
C GLY A 92 2.26 4.69 15.95
N TYR A 93 3.49 4.89 16.45
CA TYR A 93 4.54 3.86 16.41
C TYR A 93 4.12 2.52 17.01
N TYR A 94 3.39 2.57 18.13
CA TYR A 94 2.93 1.37 18.85
C TYR A 94 1.49 0.97 18.50
N ASP A 95 0.79 1.72 17.65
CA ASP A 95 -0.59 1.44 17.28
C ASP A 95 -0.65 0.26 16.31
N GLY A 96 -1.31 -0.81 16.71
CA GLY A 96 -1.43 -2.03 15.92
C GLY A 96 -2.87 -2.51 15.78
N LEU A 97 -3.06 -3.79 15.60
CA LEU A 97 -4.38 -4.42 15.47
C LEU A 97 -5.16 -4.37 16.79
N GLY A 98 -6.07 -3.39 16.90
CA GLY A 98 -6.89 -3.14 18.08
C GLY A 98 -6.24 -2.19 19.09
N ALA A 99 -7.07 -1.57 19.92
CA ALA A 99 -6.74 -0.40 20.71
C ALA A 99 -5.60 -0.57 21.75
N ALA A 100 -5.26 -1.81 22.11
CA ALA A 100 -4.24 -2.09 23.14
C ALA A 100 -3.24 -3.17 22.69
N LYS A 101 -3.03 -3.33 21.40
CA LYS A 101 -2.10 -4.32 20.85
C LYS A 101 -1.14 -3.67 19.86
N ASP A 102 0.13 -4.02 19.96
CA ASP A 102 1.18 -3.59 19.05
C ASP A 102 1.44 -4.54 17.87
N ARG A 103 0.67 -5.63 17.75
CA ARG A 103 0.73 -6.54 16.61
C ARG A 103 0.42 -5.78 15.32
N ALA A 104 1.24 -5.96 14.28
CA ALA A 104 1.18 -5.26 13.00
C ALA A 104 1.32 -3.74 13.09
N SER A 105 1.89 -3.20 14.18
CA SER A 105 2.29 -1.80 14.31
C SER A 105 3.61 -1.53 13.58
N SER A 106 3.95 -0.26 13.39
CA SER A 106 5.26 0.16 12.91
C SER A 106 6.40 -0.38 13.79
N TYR A 107 6.19 -0.42 15.13
CA TYR A 107 7.13 -1.03 16.07
C TYR A 107 7.34 -2.52 15.79
N ALA A 108 6.26 -3.27 15.53
CA ALA A 108 6.38 -4.69 15.23
C ALA A 108 7.17 -4.93 13.93
N VAL A 109 6.98 -4.09 12.91
CA VAL A 109 7.75 -4.14 11.66
C VAL A 109 9.22 -3.79 11.92
N ALA A 110 9.51 -2.72 12.70
CA ALA A 110 10.88 -2.36 13.06
C ALA A 110 11.61 -3.50 13.78
N LYS A 111 10.89 -4.20 14.67
CA LYS A 111 11.41 -5.36 15.39
C LYS A 111 11.64 -6.56 14.46
N ALA A 112 10.67 -6.90 13.61
CA ALA A 112 10.76 -8.00 12.66
C ALA A 112 11.94 -7.83 11.69
N LEU A 113 12.25 -6.59 11.31
CA LEU A 113 13.34 -6.27 10.39
C LEU A 113 14.63 -5.87 11.10
N ASP A 114 14.71 -5.89 12.42
CA ASP A 114 15.83 -5.32 13.18
C ASP A 114 16.22 -3.91 12.68
N ALA A 115 15.24 -3.11 12.30
CA ALA A 115 15.43 -1.78 11.74
C ALA A 115 15.55 -0.72 12.86
N PRO A 116 16.62 0.11 12.89
CA PRO A 116 16.61 1.31 13.71
C PRO A 116 15.44 2.21 13.32
N ALA A 117 14.78 2.78 14.35
CA ALA A 117 13.65 3.68 14.15
C ALA A 117 14.05 5.14 14.40
N VAL A 118 13.55 6.03 13.55
CA VAL A 118 13.62 7.49 13.71
C VAL A 118 12.22 7.99 14.05
N LEU A 119 12.09 8.62 15.22
CA LEU A 119 10.79 9.16 15.65
C LEU A 119 10.64 10.60 15.16
N ILE A 120 9.59 10.86 14.38
CA ILE A 120 9.19 12.20 13.94
C ILE A 120 8.23 12.77 14.97
N VAL A 121 8.72 13.70 15.79
CA VAL A 121 7.95 14.34 16.85
C VAL A 121 7.40 15.67 16.38
N ASP A 122 6.09 15.87 16.48
CA ASP A 122 5.46 17.17 16.20
C ASP A 122 5.85 18.17 17.29
N GLY A 123 6.67 19.15 16.94
CA GLY A 123 7.16 20.21 17.85
C GLY A 123 6.26 21.44 17.89
N ARG A 124 5.11 21.43 17.25
CA ARG A 124 4.20 22.59 17.19
C ARG A 124 3.71 23.00 18.58
N GLY A 125 4.09 24.22 19.00
CA GLY A 125 3.74 24.74 20.31
C GLY A 125 4.45 24.06 21.49
N GLN A 126 5.53 23.31 21.22
CA GLN A 126 6.30 22.57 22.22
C GLN A 126 7.76 23.04 22.26
N SER A 127 8.35 22.94 23.42
CA SER A 127 9.77 23.04 23.67
C SER A 127 10.22 21.80 24.45
N LEU A 128 10.55 21.93 25.73
CA LEU A 128 10.99 20.81 26.58
C LEU A 128 9.94 19.66 26.64
N SER A 129 8.65 19.96 26.49
CA SER A 129 7.58 18.95 26.48
C SER A 129 7.72 17.93 25.34
N ALA A 130 8.35 18.30 24.22
CA ALA A 130 8.64 17.37 23.14
C ALA A 130 9.58 16.23 23.59
N LEU A 131 10.49 16.52 24.54
CA LEU A 131 11.37 15.50 25.12
C LEU A 131 10.62 14.55 26.06
N ALA A 132 9.57 15.01 26.73
CA ALA A 132 8.71 14.12 27.52
C ALA A 132 8.01 13.10 26.63
N THR A 133 7.52 13.52 25.46
CA THR A 133 6.97 12.62 24.44
C THR A 133 8.02 11.63 23.97
N LEU A 134 9.20 12.10 23.56
CA LEU A 134 10.31 11.24 23.13
C LEU A 134 10.68 10.22 24.21
N SER A 135 10.88 10.68 25.45
CA SER A 135 11.24 9.83 26.60
C SER A 135 10.18 8.76 26.89
N GLY A 136 8.88 9.10 26.76
CA GLY A 136 7.79 8.15 26.88
C GLY A 136 7.89 7.04 25.84
N PHE A 137 8.10 7.38 24.57
CA PHE A 137 8.24 6.41 23.49
C PHE A 137 9.49 5.52 23.63
N LEU A 138 10.60 6.08 24.09
CA LEU A 138 11.83 5.32 24.37
C LEU A 138 11.65 4.26 25.44
N ARG A 139 10.89 4.57 26.49
CA ARG A 139 10.75 3.74 27.69
C ARG A 139 9.52 2.82 27.68
N PHE A 140 8.56 3.08 26.81
CA PHE A 140 7.31 2.30 26.76
C PHE A 140 7.56 0.83 26.43
N ARG A 141 8.56 0.53 25.60
CA ARG A 141 9.06 -0.82 25.34
C ARG A 141 10.57 -0.84 25.52
N PRO A 142 11.14 -1.84 26.23
CA PRO A 142 12.59 -1.91 26.48
C PRO A 142 13.41 -2.05 25.19
N ASP A 143 12.80 -2.59 24.15
CA ASP A 143 13.38 -2.79 22.82
C ASP A 143 12.72 -1.87 21.78
N SER A 144 12.49 -0.60 22.12
CA SER A 144 11.77 0.37 21.29
C SER A 144 12.36 0.58 19.88
N ARG A 145 13.61 0.18 19.66
CA ARG A 145 14.36 0.39 18.41
C ARG A 145 14.55 1.85 18.01
N ILE A 146 14.03 2.82 18.75
CA ILE A 146 14.21 4.24 18.48
C ILE A 146 15.66 4.60 18.74
N ARG A 147 16.35 5.10 17.70
CA ARG A 147 17.77 5.48 17.74
C ARG A 147 18.01 6.91 17.29
N GLY A 148 17.00 7.53 16.63
CA GLY A 148 17.06 8.90 16.14
C GLY A 148 15.74 9.63 16.34
N VAL A 149 15.80 10.97 16.30
CA VAL A 149 14.62 11.84 16.32
C VAL A 149 14.78 12.98 15.34
N ILE A 150 13.69 13.32 14.66
CA ILE A 150 13.51 14.54 13.88
C ILE A 150 12.33 15.30 14.46
N PHE A 151 12.50 16.58 14.77
CA PHE A 151 11.41 17.42 15.25
C PHE A 151 10.74 18.12 14.07
N ASN A 152 9.48 17.81 13.80
CA ASN A 152 8.72 18.47 12.74
C ASN A 152 7.99 19.71 13.27
N ARG A 153 7.84 20.75 12.45
CA ARG A 153 7.21 22.03 12.80
C ARG A 153 7.87 22.74 13.99
N MET A 154 9.20 22.65 14.08
CA MET A 154 10.02 23.25 15.15
C MET A 154 10.94 24.32 14.56
N SER A 155 11.21 25.38 15.29
CA SER A 155 12.19 26.40 14.91
C SER A 155 13.61 25.96 15.23
N GLU A 156 14.59 26.51 14.50
CA GLU A 156 16.01 26.24 14.68
C GLU A 156 16.49 26.53 16.11
N GLY A 157 16.11 27.67 16.68
CA GLY A 157 16.54 28.07 18.03
C GLY A 157 16.01 27.09 19.11
N VAL A 158 14.77 26.60 18.98
CA VAL A 158 14.24 25.59 19.90
C VAL A 158 14.96 24.26 19.71
N TYR A 159 15.17 23.83 18.49
CA TYR A 159 15.94 22.62 18.21
C TYR A 159 17.36 22.67 18.78
N ALA A 160 18.08 23.76 18.55
CA ALA A 160 19.43 23.95 19.05
C ALA A 160 19.50 23.82 20.59
N ALA A 161 18.49 24.37 21.29
CA ALA A 161 18.41 24.26 22.75
C ALA A 161 18.09 22.84 23.24
N LEU A 162 17.28 22.07 22.45
CA LEU A 162 16.89 20.70 22.81
C LEU A 162 17.95 19.65 22.45
N LYS A 163 18.78 19.90 21.46
CA LYS A 163 19.76 18.94 20.93
C LYS A 163 20.63 18.29 22.04
N PRO A 164 21.26 19.00 22.98
CA PRO A 164 22.04 18.39 24.04
C PRO A 164 21.22 17.50 25.00
N GLU A 165 19.94 17.85 25.18
CA GLU A 165 19.04 17.08 26.05
C GLU A 165 18.58 15.77 25.35
N VAL A 166 18.44 15.78 24.02
CA VAL A 166 18.19 14.56 23.23
C VAL A 166 19.36 13.59 23.33
N GLU A 167 20.59 14.11 23.22
CA GLU A 167 21.81 13.31 23.35
C GLU A 167 21.92 12.62 24.73
N LYS A 168 21.51 13.30 25.81
CA LYS A 168 21.42 12.70 27.16
C LYS A 168 20.42 11.55 27.27
N LEU A 169 19.40 11.52 26.38
CA LEU A 169 18.46 10.39 26.29
C LEU A 169 19.03 9.17 25.54
N GLY A 170 20.27 9.27 25.01
CA GLY A 170 20.92 8.23 24.23
C GLY A 170 20.35 8.06 22.80
N VAL A 171 19.77 9.12 22.25
CA VAL A 171 19.16 9.15 20.90
C VAL A 171 19.85 10.20 20.05
N ARG A 172 20.04 9.94 18.76
CA ARG A 172 20.63 10.91 17.83
C ARG A 172 19.64 12.03 17.49
N PRO A 173 19.98 13.29 17.73
CA PRO A 173 19.22 14.44 17.23
C PRO A 173 19.55 14.64 15.76
N LEU A 174 18.70 14.11 14.85
CA LEU A 174 18.95 14.08 13.41
C LEU A 174 18.49 15.36 12.70
N GLY A 175 17.83 16.28 13.39
CA GLY A 175 17.46 17.55 12.81
C GLY A 175 16.04 17.98 13.14
N PHE A 176 15.62 19.01 12.42
CA PHE A 176 14.28 19.58 12.53
C PHE A 176 13.74 19.97 11.16
N VAL A 177 12.42 20.07 11.07
CA VAL A 177 11.72 20.62 9.92
C VAL A 177 10.96 21.85 10.39
N PRO A 178 11.24 23.04 9.86
CA PRO A 178 10.52 24.26 10.23
C PRO A 178 9.06 24.18 9.78
N ARG A 179 8.22 25.08 10.26
CA ARG A 179 6.85 25.19 9.81
C ARG A 179 6.83 25.75 8.39
N ALA A 180 6.48 24.90 7.41
CA ALA A 180 6.39 25.22 6.00
C ALA A 180 5.07 24.67 5.43
N PRO A 181 3.92 25.32 5.70
CA PRO A 181 2.61 24.81 5.28
C PRO A 181 2.49 24.65 3.76
N GLU A 182 3.19 25.48 2.99
CA GLU A 182 3.26 25.44 1.54
C GLU A 182 3.95 24.17 1.01
N LEU A 183 4.80 23.53 1.83
CA LEU A 183 5.52 22.31 1.47
C LEU A 183 4.85 21.04 2.02
N MET A 184 3.71 21.16 2.72
CA MET A 184 2.99 19.99 3.21
C MET A 184 2.42 19.16 2.06
N ILE A 185 2.63 17.86 2.15
CA ILE A 185 2.02 16.87 1.24
C ILE A 185 0.76 16.35 1.94
N GLU A 186 -0.40 16.64 1.34
CA GLU A 186 -1.68 16.18 1.89
C GLU A 186 -1.94 14.73 1.45
N SER A 187 -2.04 13.82 2.41
CA SER A 187 -2.25 12.40 2.14
C SER A 187 -3.61 12.06 1.48
N ARG A 188 -4.56 12.98 1.49
CA ARG A 188 -5.93 12.72 1.01
C ARG A 188 -6.10 12.74 -0.50
N HIS A 189 -5.14 13.27 -1.26
CA HIS A 189 -5.24 13.43 -2.71
C HIS A 189 -4.14 12.70 -3.48
N LEU A 190 -3.28 11.94 -2.79
CA LEU A 190 -2.11 11.29 -3.38
C LEU A 190 -2.44 10.20 -4.42
N GLY A 191 -3.66 9.68 -4.42
CA GLY A 191 -4.10 8.68 -5.39
C GLY A 191 -4.71 9.24 -6.69
N LEU A 192 -4.85 10.57 -6.79
CA LEU A 192 -5.60 11.24 -7.86
C LEU A 192 -4.83 12.44 -8.38
N VAL A 193 -3.61 12.23 -8.83
CA VAL A 193 -2.76 13.34 -9.28
C VAL A 193 -2.83 13.43 -10.79
N THR A 194 -3.39 14.53 -11.30
CA THR A 194 -3.34 14.83 -12.74
C THR A 194 -1.91 15.16 -13.18
N PRO A 195 -1.57 15.02 -14.48
CA PRO A 195 -0.23 15.37 -14.97
C PRO A 195 0.25 16.78 -14.60
N GLY A 196 -0.65 17.77 -14.55
CA GLY A 196 -0.33 19.14 -14.12
C GLY A 196 0.00 19.21 -12.62
N GLU A 197 -0.78 18.53 -11.80
CA GLU A 197 -0.53 18.45 -10.36
C GLU A 197 0.77 17.72 -10.05
N ILE A 198 1.19 16.74 -10.87
CA ILE A 198 2.48 16.05 -10.71
C ILE A 198 3.64 17.05 -10.82
N VAL A 199 3.63 17.94 -11.80
CA VAL A 199 4.69 18.94 -11.98
C VAL A 199 4.79 19.88 -10.78
N ASP A 200 3.65 20.35 -10.25
CA ASP A 200 3.63 21.20 -9.06
C ASP A 200 4.12 20.46 -7.81
N LEU A 201 3.80 19.17 -7.70
CA LEU A 201 4.25 18.31 -6.60
C LEU A 201 5.74 18.01 -6.68
N GLU A 202 6.30 17.78 -7.87
CA GLU A 202 7.75 17.60 -8.06
C GLU A 202 8.52 18.84 -7.62
N GLN A 203 8.09 20.03 -8.05
CA GLN A 203 8.71 21.30 -7.62
C GLN A 203 8.62 21.49 -6.10
N LYS A 204 7.48 21.14 -5.51
CA LYS A 204 7.27 21.18 -4.07
C LYS A 204 8.19 20.21 -3.34
N LEU A 205 8.35 19.00 -3.87
CA LEU A 205 9.29 18.00 -3.33
C LEU A 205 10.75 18.46 -3.43
N ASP A 206 11.15 19.10 -4.54
CA ASP A 206 12.52 19.61 -4.69
C ASP A 206 12.80 20.72 -3.67
N LYS A 207 11.84 21.63 -3.43
CA LYS A 207 11.96 22.64 -2.38
C LYS A 207 12.03 22.01 -0.99
N LEU A 208 11.21 20.97 -0.73
CA LEU A 208 11.24 20.23 0.53
C LEU A 208 12.57 19.50 0.71
N ALA A 209 13.07 18.84 -0.33
CA ALA A 209 14.37 18.17 -0.31
C ALA A 209 15.51 19.17 0.01
N ALA A 210 15.52 20.32 -0.65
CA ALA A 210 16.51 21.38 -0.38
C ALA A 210 16.42 21.93 1.07
N LEU A 211 15.21 22.02 1.63
CA LEU A 211 15.02 22.39 3.02
C LEU A 211 15.60 21.33 3.97
N LEU A 212 15.33 20.04 3.71
CA LEU A 212 15.81 18.94 4.53
C LEU A 212 17.33 18.77 4.44
N GLU A 213 17.95 19.06 3.31
CA GLU A 213 19.41 19.12 3.17
C GLU A 213 20.06 20.13 4.13
N GLN A 214 19.36 21.19 4.49
CA GLN A 214 19.87 22.25 5.39
C GLN A 214 19.55 21.98 6.86
N THR A 215 18.49 21.22 7.15
CA THR A 215 17.93 21.14 8.50
C THR A 215 17.96 19.74 9.08
N VAL A 216 18.26 18.71 8.28
CA VAL A 216 18.37 17.31 8.71
C VAL A 216 19.76 16.77 8.39
N ASP A 217 20.36 16.08 9.32
CA ASP A 217 21.64 15.38 9.17
C ASP A 217 21.45 14.09 8.34
N LEU A 218 21.48 14.24 7.00
CA LEU A 218 21.30 13.11 6.07
C LEU A 218 22.46 12.12 6.16
N ASP A 219 23.68 12.58 6.47
CA ASP A 219 24.83 11.70 6.64
C ASP A 219 24.71 10.89 7.95
N GLY A 220 24.24 11.52 9.00
CA GLY A 220 23.85 10.86 10.24
C GLY A 220 22.73 9.83 10.07
N LEU A 221 21.75 10.11 9.19
CA LEU A 221 20.71 9.14 8.82
C LEU A 221 21.30 7.92 8.09
N MET A 222 22.16 8.14 7.10
CA MET A 222 22.82 7.05 6.37
C MET A 222 23.72 6.22 7.30
N ALA A 223 24.47 6.87 8.19
CA ALA A 223 25.27 6.20 9.19
C ALA A 223 24.42 5.34 10.14
N LEU A 224 23.29 5.89 10.63
CA LEU A 224 22.35 5.15 11.47
C LEU A 224 21.73 3.95 10.74
N ALA A 225 21.38 4.09 9.47
CA ALA A 225 20.84 3.00 8.65
C ALA A 225 21.86 1.85 8.50
N SER A 226 23.13 2.19 8.39
CA SER A 226 24.22 1.22 8.25
C SER A 226 24.50 0.44 9.55
N GLU A 227 23.99 0.90 10.70
CA GLU A 227 24.05 0.15 11.97
C GLU A 227 23.01 -0.98 12.04
N ALA A 228 22.05 -1.04 11.11
CA ALA A 228 21.10 -2.14 11.05
C ALA A 228 21.87 -3.47 10.88
N PRO A 229 21.63 -4.48 11.73
CA PRO A 229 22.35 -5.73 11.68
C PRO A 229 22.02 -6.49 10.38
N MET A 230 22.87 -7.43 10.03
CA MET A 230 22.59 -8.33 8.92
C MET A 230 21.23 -9.00 9.11
N LEU A 231 20.37 -8.89 8.12
CA LEU A 231 19.05 -9.49 8.16
C LEU A 231 19.11 -10.90 7.57
N ASP A 232 18.71 -11.88 8.39
CA ASP A 232 18.51 -13.25 7.95
C ASP A 232 17.05 -13.45 7.55
N ALA A 233 16.84 -13.93 6.33
CA ALA A 233 15.51 -14.26 5.83
C ALA A 233 15.45 -15.77 5.54
N PRO A 234 14.40 -16.47 5.97
CA PRO A 234 14.25 -17.88 5.67
C PRO A 234 14.15 -18.09 4.15
N PRO A 235 14.54 -19.25 3.64
CA PRO A 235 14.45 -19.55 2.21
C PRO A 235 13.02 -19.39 1.70
N ALA A 236 12.88 -18.98 0.45
CA ALA A 236 11.58 -18.92 -0.20
C ALA A 236 10.98 -20.33 -0.30
N PRO A 237 9.65 -20.48 -0.13
CA PRO A 237 8.97 -21.72 -0.42
C PRO A 237 9.24 -22.16 -1.87
N ALA A 238 9.26 -23.46 -2.10
CA ALA A 238 9.36 -23.98 -3.46
C ALA A 238 8.12 -23.56 -4.26
N ILE A 239 8.32 -23.01 -5.43
CA ILE A 239 7.25 -22.64 -6.35
C ILE A 239 6.95 -23.85 -7.23
N PRO A 240 5.68 -24.31 -7.33
CA PRO A 240 5.33 -25.39 -8.22
C PRO A 240 5.58 -24.99 -9.69
N SER A 241 5.96 -25.97 -10.51
CA SER A 241 6.05 -25.74 -11.96
C SER A 241 4.65 -25.44 -12.52
N MET A 242 4.52 -24.30 -13.18
CA MET A 242 3.26 -23.84 -13.76
C MET A 242 3.44 -23.61 -15.27
N PRO A 243 2.40 -23.83 -16.08
CA PRO A 243 2.42 -23.40 -17.48
C PRO A 243 2.58 -21.88 -17.58
N LEU A 244 3.30 -21.42 -18.61
CA LEU A 244 3.33 -19.99 -18.92
C LEU A 244 1.90 -19.53 -19.27
N THR A 245 1.42 -18.53 -18.56
CA THR A 245 0.03 -18.07 -18.67
C THR A 245 0.00 -16.56 -18.83
N LYS A 246 -0.67 -16.07 -19.86
CA LYS A 246 -0.79 -14.63 -20.11
C LYS A 246 -1.97 -14.03 -19.35
N ILE A 247 -1.67 -13.14 -18.40
CA ILE A 247 -2.66 -12.46 -17.55
C ILE A 247 -2.75 -10.99 -17.95
N ALA A 248 -3.93 -10.57 -18.39
CA ALA A 248 -4.21 -9.15 -18.59
C ALA A 248 -4.48 -8.49 -17.25
N VAL A 249 -3.79 -7.39 -16.95
CA VAL A 249 -3.93 -6.63 -15.70
C VAL A 249 -4.30 -5.20 -16.06
N ALA A 250 -5.47 -4.74 -15.62
CA ALA A 250 -5.85 -3.34 -15.81
C ALA A 250 -4.93 -2.42 -15.01
N ARG A 251 -4.40 -1.39 -15.66
CA ARG A 251 -3.50 -0.40 -15.04
C ARG A 251 -3.58 0.93 -15.77
N ASP A 252 -4.25 1.88 -15.18
CA ASP A 252 -4.33 3.27 -15.61
C ASP A 252 -4.75 4.16 -14.42
N GLU A 253 -5.18 5.38 -14.70
CA GLU A 253 -5.59 6.36 -13.69
C GLU A 253 -6.84 5.91 -12.90
N ALA A 254 -7.70 5.09 -13.51
CA ALA A 254 -8.90 4.54 -12.86
C ALA A 254 -8.62 3.24 -12.09
N PHE A 255 -7.57 2.50 -12.46
CA PHE A 255 -7.22 1.16 -11.92
C PHE A 255 -5.76 1.13 -11.49
N CYS A 256 -5.45 1.63 -10.30
CA CYS A 256 -4.08 1.85 -9.84
C CYS A 256 -3.75 1.18 -8.49
N PHE A 257 -4.68 0.52 -7.82
CA PHE A 257 -4.44 -0.11 -6.53
C PHE A 257 -3.91 -1.54 -6.68
N LEU A 258 -2.62 -1.64 -6.91
CA LEU A 258 -1.90 -2.90 -7.11
C LEU A 258 -0.79 -3.05 -6.07
N TYR A 259 -0.79 -4.16 -5.34
CA TYR A 259 0.38 -4.55 -4.56
C TYR A 259 1.45 -5.11 -5.49
N GLN A 260 2.66 -4.56 -5.42
CA GLN A 260 3.80 -5.08 -6.19
C GLN A 260 4.07 -6.56 -5.85
N ASP A 261 3.89 -6.94 -4.58
CA ASP A 261 4.04 -8.32 -4.12
C ASP A 261 3.04 -9.28 -4.78
N ASN A 262 1.81 -8.82 -5.09
CA ASN A 262 0.83 -9.60 -5.84
C ASN A 262 1.30 -9.85 -7.28
N LEU A 263 1.82 -8.81 -7.94
CA LEU A 263 2.35 -8.92 -9.31
C LEU A 263 3.60 -9.82 -9.36
N ASP A 264 4.46 -9.71 -8.36
CA ASP A 264 5.66 -10.51 -8.28
C ASP A 264 5.35 -11.98 -8.02
N LEU A 265 4.35 -12.26 -7.16
CA LEU A 265 3.89 -13.64 -6.95
C LEU A 265 3.34 -14.26 -8.23
N LEU A 266 2.54 -13.52 -9.01
CA LEU A 266 2.05 -13.98 -10.31
C LEU A 266 3.20 -14.34 -11.25
N ARG A 267 4.23 -13.48 -11.36
CA ARG A 267 5.41 -13.73 -12.18
C ARG A 267 6.21 -14.94 -11.70
N ASP A 268 6.40 -15.06 -10.38
CA ASP A 268 7.08 -16.20 -9.76
C ASP A 268 6.39 -17.53 -10.12
N TYR A 269 5.06 -17.52 -10.26
CA TYR A 269 4.25 -18.67 -10.65
C TYR A 269 4.10 -18.83 -12.17
N GLY A 270 4.87 -18.10 -12.98
CA GLY A 270 4.93 -18.25 -14.44
C GLY A 270 3.93 -17.41 -15.23
N ALA A 271 3.32 -16.40 -14.63
CA ALA A 271 2.45 -15.48 -15.37
C ALA A 271 3.25 -14.47 -16.19
N GLU A 272 2.91 -14.32 -17.47
CA GLU A 272 3.25 -13.17 -18.31
C GLU A 272 2.21 -12.08 -18.07
N LEU A 273 2.60 -10.97 -17.47
CA LEU A 273 1.68 -9.87 -17.18
C LEU A 273 1.59 -8.91 -18.38
N ALA A 274 0.44 -8.82 -18.99
CA ALA A 274 0.10 -7.87 -20.04
C ALA A 274 -0.76 -6.75 -19.46
N PHE A 275 -0.16 -5.59 -19.23
CA PHE A 275 -0.90 -4.42 -18.75
C PHE A 275 -1.72 -3.79 -19.87
N PHE A 276 -2.93 -3.35 -19.55
CA PHE A 276 -3.82 -2.64 -20.46
C PHE A 276 -4.59 -1.54 -19.70
N SER A 277 -5.08 -0.57 -20.46
CA SER A 277 -5.84 0.55 -19.92
C SER A 277 -7.32 0.47 -20.29
N PRO A 278 -8.22 0.23 -19.34
CA PRO A 278 -9.66 0.37 -19.60
C PRO A 278 -10.08 1.76 -20.08
N LEU A 279 -9.32 2.81 -19.78
CA LEU A 279 -9.60 4.17 -20.25
C LEU A 279 -9.14 4.42 -21.68
N HIS A 280 -7.99 3.87 -22.09
CA HIS A 280 -7.28 4.30 -23.31
C HIS A 280 -7.20 3.23 -24.40
N ASP A 281 -7.25 1.95 -24.04
CA ASP A 281 -7.25 0.83 -24.98
C ASP A 281 -8.69 0.48 -25.40
N THR A 282 -8.86 -0.17 -26.55
CA THR A 282 -10.18 -0.54 -27.09
C THR A 282 -10.50 -2.03 -26.97
N SER A 283 -9.54 -2.86 -26.54
CA SER A 283 -9.72 -4.30 -26.36
C SER A 283 -8.69 -4.89 -25.40
N LEU A 284 -8.97 -6.08 -24.88
CA LEU A 284 -8.00 -6.86 -24.11
C LEU A 284 -6.78 -7.22 -24.95
N PRO A 285 -5.58 -7.37 -24.35
CA PRO A 285 -4.38 -7.86 -25.02
C PRO A 285 -4.62 -9.23 -25.69
N GLN A 286 -4.09 -9.40 -26.90
CA GLN A 286 -4.24 -10.66 -27.62
C GLN A 286 -3.60 -11.84 -26.86
N GLY A 287 -4.30 -12.97 -26.82
CA GLY A 287 -3.85 -14.18 -26.16
C GLY A 287 -4.00 -14.14 -24.63
N THR A 288 -4.84 -13.26 -24.10
CA THR A 288 -5.20 -13.21 -22.69
C THR A 288 -5.88 -14.50 -22.24
N GLN A 289 -5.37 -15.12 -21.19
CA GLN A 289 -5.88 -16.35 -20.59
C GLN A 289 -6.47 -16.13 -19.19
N GLY A 290 -6.25 -14.96 -18.60
CA GLY A 290 -6.85 -14.55 -17.34
C GLY A 290 -6.88 -13.04 -17.22
N LEU A 291 -7.79 -12.51 -16.40
CA LEU A 291 -8.06 -11.09 -16.25
C LEU A 291 -7.98 -10.67 -14.78
N ILE A 292 -7.27 -9.59 -14.49
CA ILE A 292 -7.25 -8.94 -13.18
C ILE A 292 -7.68 -7.48 -13.35
N LEU A 293 -8.77 -7.13 -12.68
CA LEU A 293 -9.30 -5.77 -12.57
C LEU A 293 -9.09 -5.30 -11.11
N PRO A 294 -8.03 -4.55 -10.82
CA PRO A 294 -7.71 -4.12 -9.46
C PRO A 294 -8.60 -2.98 -9.00
N GLY A 295 -8.41 -2.55 -7.78
CA GLY A 295 -9.00 -1.34 -7.26
C GLY A 295 -8.47 -0.07 -7.89
N GLY A 296 -9.07 1.04 -7.52
CA GLY A 296 -8.76 2.37 -8.01
C GLY A 296 -9.93 3.32 -7.80
N TYR A 297 -10.09 4.26 -8.72
CA TYR A 297 -11.09 5.32 -8.67
C TYR A 297 -11.93 5.39 -9.95
N PRO A 298 -12.62 4.30 -10.36
CA PRO A 298 -13.41 4.31 -11.59
C PRO A 298 -14.54 5.33 -11.58
N GLU A 299 -15.04 5.71 -10.40
CA GLU A 299 -16.09 6.73 -10.24
C GLU A 299 -15.68 8.13 -10.70
N LEU A 300 -14.39 8.44 -10.66
CA LEU A 300 -13.88 9.72 -11.16
C LEU A 300 -13.79 9.75 -12.68
N TYR A 301 -13.69 8.59 -13.27
CA TYR A 301 -13.57 8.38 -14.71
C TYR A 301 -14.81 7.69 -15.30
N ALA A 302 -15.93 7.65 -14.54
CA ALA A 302 -17.11 6.87 -14.91
C ALA A 302 -17.65 7.21 -16.31
N ARG A 303 -17.64 8.52 -16.68
CA ARG A 303 -18.03 8.93 -18.02
C ARG A 303 -17.08 8.39 -19.11
N ALA A 304 -15.77 8.52 -18.93
CA ALA A 304 -14.80 8.06 -19.91
C ALA A 304 -14.84 6.54 -20.09
N LEU A 305 -14.97 5.80 -18.97
CA LEU A 305 -15.17 4.35 -18.99
C LEU A 305 -16.47 3.95 -19.71
N ALA A 306 -17.54 4.70 -19.51
CA ALA A 306 -18.82 4.47 -20.19
C ALA A 306 -18.75 4.75 -21.70
N GLU A 307 -18.02 5.79 -22.10
CA GLU A 307 -17.83 6.16 -23.52
C GLU A 307 -16.90 5.18 -24.25
N ASN A 308 -16.02 4.43 -23.53
CA ASN A 308 -15.20 3.36 -24.12
C ASN A 308 -15.99 2.03 -24.25
N GLU A 309 -17.02 2.05 -25.06
CA GLU A 309 -17.87 0.88 -25.30
C GLU A 309 -17.10 -0.33 -25.88
N PRO A 310 -16.14 -0.19 -26.81
CA PRO A 310 -15.39 -1.32 -27.34
C PRO A 310 -14.65 -2.11 -26.25
N MET A 311 -14.00 -1.43 -25.31
CA MET A 311 -13.31 -2.09 -24.19
C MET A 311 -14.29 -2.80 -23.25
N ARG A 312 -15.42 -2.14 -22.91
CA ARG A 312 -16.47 -2.77 -22.07
C ARG A 312 -17.02 -4.04 -22.71
N GLN A 313 -17.27 -4.01 -24.02
CA GLN A 313 -17.73 -5.18 -24.78
C GLN A 313 -16.66 -6.28 -24.84
N SER A 314 -15.38 -5.92 -25.04
CA SER A 314 -14.26 -6.88 -25.05
C SER A 314 -14.16 -7.63 -23.72
N ILE A 315 -14.22 -6.91 -22.59
CA ILE A 315 -14.18 -7.51 -21.24
C ILE A 315 -15.42 -8.38 -21.01
N ARG A 316 -16.60 -7.86 -21.34
CA ARG A 316 -17.88 -8.59 -21.16
C ARG A 316 -17.86 -9.91 -21.89
N GLN A 317 -17.57 -9.89 -23.19
CA GLN A 317 -17.53 -11.11 -24.02
C GLN A 317 -16.50 -12.11 -23.52
N ALA A 318 -15.32 -11.64 -23.10
CA ALA A 318 -14.29 -12.51 -22.57
C ALA A 318 -14.75 -13.24 -21.30
N ILE A 319 -15.34 -12.54 -20.33
CA ILE A 319 -15.86 -13.13 -19.09
C ILE A 319 -17.05 -14.06 -19.37
N GLU A 320 -17.99 -13.65 -20.22
CA GLU A 320 -19.13 -14.49 -20.61
C GLU A 320 -18.71 -15.77 -21.35
N ASN A 321 -17.57 -15.73 -22.07
CA ASN A 321 -16.95 -16.89 -22.70
C ASN A 321 -16.07 -17.72 -21.76
N GLY A 322 -16.07 -17.42 -20.45
CA GLY A 322 -15.38 -18.23 -19.43
C GLY A 322 -13.94 -17.82 -19.14
N LEU A 323 -13.51 -16.61 -19.53
CA LEU A 323 -12.19 -16.10 -19.14
C LEU A 323 -12.11 -15.96 -17.62
N PRO A 324 -11.16 -16.65 -16.92
CA PRO A 324 -10.97 -16.49 -15.49
C PRO A 324 -10.69 -15.05 -15.11
N CYS A 325 -11.41 -14.53 -14.09
CA CYS A 325 -11.33 -13.12 -13.74
C CYS A 325 -11.30 -12.91 -12.21
N LEU A 326 -10.40 -12.04 -11.77
CA LEU A 326 -10.37 -11.47 -10.42
C LEU A 326 -10.68 -9.97 -10.51
N ALA A 327 -11.73 -9.49 -9.81
CA ALA A 327 -12.10 -8.08 -9.82
C ALA A 327 -12.28 -7.56 -8.38
N GLU A 328 -11.45 -6.59 -8.00
CA GLU A 328 -11.36 -6.05 -6.64
C GLU A 328 -11.82 -4.59 -6.61
N CYS A 329 -12.65 -4.20 -5.64
CA CYS A 329 -13.05 -2.82 -5.36
C CYS A 329 -13.43 -2.02 -6.62
N GLY A 330 -12.55 -1.17 -7.14
CA GLY A 330 -12.78 -0.42 -8.39
C GLY A 330 -13.07 -1.33 -9.59
N GLY A 331 -12.35 -2.44 -9.73
CA GLY A 331 -12.61 -3.46 -10.75
C GLY A 331 -13.99 -4.10 -10.59
N PHE A 332 -14.42 -4.35 -9.34
CA PHE A 332 -15.77 -4.81 -9.06
C PHE A 332 -16.81 -3.77 -9.46
N LEU A 333 -16.60 -2.48 -9.12
CA LEU A 333 -17.48 -1.40 -9.53
C LEU A 333 -17.62 -1.32 -11.08
N TYR A 334 -16.52 -1.55 -11.80
CA TYR A 334 -16.53 -1.53 -13.26
C TYR A 334 -17.31 -2.71 -13.88
N LEU A 335 -17.43 -3.84 -13.18
CA LEU A 335 -18.22 -5.00 -13.65
C LEU A 335 -19.75 -4.86 -13.44
N HIS A 336 -20.21 -3.81 -12.74
CA HIS A 336 -21.63 -3.53 -12.56
C HIS A 336 -22.34 -3.15 -13.88
N GLY A 337 -23.67 -3.15 -13.87
CA GLY A 337 -24.49 -2.57 -14.93
C GLY A 337 -24.34 -1.05 -14.99
N GLU A 338 -24.33 -0.41 -13.81
CA GLU A 338 -24.22 1.04 -13.66
C GLU A 338 -23.32 1.43 -12.51
N LEU A 339 -22.59 2.54 -12.68
CA LEU A 339 -21.77 3.19 -11.65
C LEU A 339 -22.14 4.67 -11.53
N GLU A 340 -22.46 5.14 -10.32
CA GLU A 340 -22.60 6.57 -10.04
C GLU A 340 -21.24 7.27 -10.05
N ASP A 341 -21.17 8.43 -10.71
CA ASP A 341 -20.03 9.34 -10.58
C ASP A 341 -20.10 10.18 -9.30
N MET A 342 -19.12 11.06 -9.09
CA MET A 342 -19.04 11.95 -7.92
C MET A 342 -20.21 12.94 -7.82
N ALA A 343 -20.92 13.20 -8.93
CA ALA A 343 -22.09 14.06 -9.01
C ALA A 343 -23.42 13.29 -8.81
N GLY A 344 -23.37 11.96 -8.68
CA GLY A 344 -24.54 11.09 -8.52
C GLY A 344 -25.21 10.72 -9.85
N LYS A 345 -24.55 10.98 -10.98
CA LYS A 345 -25.04 10.51 -12.29
C LYS A 345 -24.59 9.08 -12.54
N ALA A 346 -25.55 8.21 -12.88
CA ALA A 346 -25.26 6.83 -13.26
C ALA A 346 -24.75 6.74 -14.70
N TRP A 347 -23.75 5.88 -14.89
CA TRP A 347 -23.11 5.61 -16.16
C TRP A 347 -23.04 4.11 -16.40
N PRO A 348 -23.29 3.62 -17.65
CA PRO A 348 -23.21 2.20 -17.97
C PRO A 348 -21.77 1.70 -17.86
N MET A 349 -21.60 0.53 -17.25
CA MET A 349 -20.33 -0.16 -17.09
C MET A 349 -20.31 -1.48 -17.89
N VAL A 350 -19.46 -2.44 -17.54
CA VAL A 350 -19.31 -3.71 -18.28
C VAL A 350 -20.59 -4.55 -18.27
N GLY A 351 -21.34 -4.54 -17.17
CA GLY A 351 -22.66 -5.18 -17.08
C GLY A 351 -22.60 -6.71 -16.87
N ILE A 352 -21.58 -7.22 -16.20
CA ILE A 352 -21.53 -8.62 -15.75
C ILE A 352 -22.47 -8.84 -14.55
N LEU A 353 -22.56 -7.86 -13.67
CA LEU A 353 -23.49 -7.84 -12.55
C LEU A 353 -24.63 -6.87 -12.87
N ASP A 354 -25.85 -7.39 -12.95
CA ASP A 354 -27.07 -6.58 -13.09
C ASP A 354 -27.43 -5.93 -11.75
N ALA A 355 -26.67 -4.90 -11.41
CA ALA A 355 -26.80 -4.11 -10.19
C ALA A 355 -26.18 -2.74 -10.41
N LYS A 356 -26.54 -1.78 -9.55
CA LYS A 356 -25.98 -0.44 -9.52
C LYS A 356 -24.98 -0.31 -8.38
N ALA A 357 -23.85 0.32 -8.67
CA ALA A 357 -22.92 0.82 -7.67
C ALA A 357 -23.14 2.32 -7.42
N TYR A 358 -23.24 2.72 -6.16
CA TYR A 358 -23.61 4.07 -5.77
C TYR A 358 -22.77 4.62 -4.63
N ARG A 359 -22.64 5.94 -4.58
CA ARG A 359 -21.85 6.64 -3.56
C ARG A 359 -22.58 6.71 -2.23
N THR A 360 -21.84 6.48 -1.13
CA THR A 360 -22.33 6.67 0.24
C THR A 360 -21.72 7.90 0.89
N LYS A 361 -22.45 8.49 1.87
CA LYS A 361 -21.97 9.64 2.64
C LYS A 361 -20.94 9.27 3.71
N LYS A 362 -20.82 8.00 4.04
CA LYS A 362 -19.96 7.47 5.10
C LYS A 362 -19.11 6.35 4.54
N LEU A 363 -17.90 6.20 5.07
CA LEU A 363 -17.08 5.03 4.83
C LEU A 363 -17.87 3.78 5.28
N GLY A 364 -18.13 2.86 4.34
CA GLY A 364 -18.97 1.70 4.59
C GLY A 364 -18.24 0.65 5.42
N ARG A 365 -17.17 0.11 4.84
CA ARG A 365 -16.33 -0.91 5.44
C ARG A 365 -14.88 -0.47 5.39
N PHE A 366 -14.12 -0.76 6.45
CA PHE A 366 -12.77 -0.25 6.59
C PHE A 366 -11.86 -1.23 7.33
N GLY A 367 -10.65 -1.39 6.82
CA GLY A 367 -9.51 -2.02 7.48
C GLY A 367 -9.39 -3.52 7.19
N TYR A 368 -8.48 -4.15 7.88
CA TYR A 368 -8.10 -5.55 7.68
C TYR A 368 -9.27 -6.53 7.83
N ILE A 369 -9.22 -7.57 7.00
CA ILE A 369 -10.18 -8.68 6.99
C ILE A 369 -9.48 -9.99 6.65
N THR A 370 -10.03 -11.08 7.16
CA THR A 370 -9.78 -12.42 6.65
C THR A 370 -11.05 -12.88 5.94
N LEU A 371 -10.89 -13.37 4.73
CA LEU A 371 -11.96 -13.86 3.88
C LEU A 371 -11.98 -15.38 3.92
N CYS A 372 -13.13 -15.94 4.26
CA CYS A 372 -13.39 -17.38 4.27
C CYS A 372 -14.56 -17.65 3.32
N PRO A 373 -14.50 -18.67 2.47
CA PRO A 373 -15.59 -19.00 1.59
C PRO A 373 -16.79 -19.59 2.36
N ASN A 374 -18.01 -19.29 1.94
CA ASN A 374 -19.24 -19.89 2.43
C ASN A 374 -19.59 -21.16 1.66
N GLU A 375 -19.06 -21.31 0.46
CA GLU A 375 -19.18 -22.46 -0.43
C GLU A 375 -17.84 -22.64 -1.18
N ASP A 376 -17.64 -23.76 -1.87
CA ASP A 376 -16.46 -23.96 -2.69
C ASP A 376 -16.45 -22.95 -3.85
N THR A 377 -15.37 -22.19 -3.96
CA THR A 377 -15.12 -21.29 -5.09
C THR A 377 -13.95 -21.80 -5.91
N ALA A 378 -13.85 -21.36 -7.16
CA ALA A 378 -12.79 -21.82 -8.06
C ALA A 378 -11.37 -21.57 -7.50
N PHE A 379 -11.19 -20.49 -6.75
CA PHE A 379 -9.86 -20.05 -6.30
C PHE A 379 -9.64 -20.18 -4.80
N LEU A 380 -10.72 -20.28 -4.00
CA LEU A 380 -10.66 -20.38 -2.54
C LEU A 380 -11.68 -21.44 -2.08
N PRO A 381 -11.27 -22.70 -1.88
CA PRO A 381 -12.15 -23.75 -1.43
C PRO A 381 -12.49 -23.64 0.05
N LEU A 382 -13.56 -24.34 0.48
CA LEU A 382 -13.97 -24.39 1.88
C LEU A 382 -12.81 -24.82 2.81
N GLY A 383 -12.75 -24.16 3.96
CA GLY A 383 -11.71 -24.42 4.98
C GLY A 383 -10.42 -23.63 4.76
N GLU A 384 -10.27 -22.94 3.64
CA GLU A 384 -9.15 -22.03 3.41
C GLU A 384 -9.52 -20.57 3.68
N SER A 385 -8.54 -19.68 3.66
CA SER A 385 -8.78 -18.25 3.87
C SER A 385 -7.69 -17.43 3.23
N ILE A 386 -8.04 -16.22 2.79
CA ILE A 386 -7.11 -15.23 2.29
C ILE A 386 -7.25 -13.93 3.06
N ARG A 387 -6.14 -13.21 3.25
CA ARG A 387 -6.14 -11.91 3.93
C ARG A 387 -6.29 -10.78 2.92
N GLY A 388 -6.98 -9.74 3.36
CA GLY A 388 -7.19 -8.55 2.56
C GLY A 388 -7.58 -7.37 3.44
N HIS A 389 -7.97 -6.30 2.80
CA HIS A 389 -8.57 -5.17 3.50
C HIS A 389 -9.69 -4.55 2.65
N GLU A 390 -10.55 -3.78 3.27
CA GLU A 390 -11.57 -2.97 2.60
C GLU A 390 -11.40 -1.49 2.96
N PHE A 391 -11.60 -0.65 1.95
CA PHE A 391 -11.67 0.80 2.11
C PHE A 391 -12.44 1.38 0.93
N HIS A 392 -13.72 1.69 1.10
CA HIS A 392 -14.55 2.23 0.02
C HIS A 392 -15.68 3.15 0.53
N TYR A 393 -15.97 4.17 -0.27
CA TYR A 393 -17.10 5.09 -0.10
C TYR A 393 -18.26 4.77 -1.03
N TYR A 394 -18.16 3.67 -1.77
CA TYR A 394 -19.21 3.16 -2.65
C TYR A 394 -19.80 1.89 -2.08
N GLU A 395 -21.06 1.65 -2.37
CA GLU A 395 -21.76 0.40 -2.06
C GLU A 395 -22.41 -0.14 -3.35
N SER A 396 -22.77 -1.41 -3.31
CA SER A 396 -23.48 -2.10 -4.37
C SER A 396 -24.88 -2.48 -3.89
N GLU A 397 -25.86 -2.45 -4.78
CA GLU A 397 -27.18 -3.05 -4.53
C GLU A 397 -27.06 -4.56 -4.30
N ASN A 398 -25.99 -5.18 -4.79
CA ASN A 398 -25.67 -6.59 -4.58
C ASN A 398 -24.16 -6.78 -4.36
N SER A 399 -23.76 -6.93 -3.11
CA SER A 399 -22.35 -7.13 -2.71
C SER A 399 -21.92 -8.61 -2.71
N GLY A 400 -22.82 -9.55 -3.01
CA GLY A 400 -22.55 -10.98 -2.99
C GLY A 400 -22.46 -11.59 -1.60
N ASP A 401 -22.38 -12.93 -1.56
CA ASP A 401 -22.37 -13.74 -0.34
C ASP A 401 -21.47 -14.97 -0.43
N ALA A 402 -20.71 -15.13 -1.50
CA ALA A 402 -19.82 -16.26 -1.70
C ALA A 402 -18.73 -16.37 -0.62
N LEU A 403 -18.27 -15.22 -0.12
CA LEU A 403 -17.28 -15.15 0.95
C LEU A 403 -17.86 -14.47 2.19
N ARG A 404 -17.27 -14.81 3.34
CA ARG A 404 -17.48 -14.14 4.61
C ARG A 404 -16.21 -13.40 5.01
N ALA A 405 -16.29 -12.09 5.12
CA ALA A 405 -15.24 -11.25 5.68
C ALA A 405 -15.35 -11.27 7.22
N GLN A 406 -14.21 -11.40 7.89
CA GLN A 406 -14.10 -11.38 9.35
C GLN A 406 -13.03 -10.38 9.78
N LYS A 407 -13.34 -9.53 10.74
CA LYS A 407 -12.36 -8.63 11.36
C LYS A 407 -11.32 -9.41 12.16
N PRO A 408 -10.04 -8.99 12.15
CA PRO A 408 -8.99 -9.64 12.93
C PRO A 408 -9.17 -9.45 14.45
N THR A 409 -10.00 -8.49 14.85
CA THR A 409 -10.33 -8.21 16.26
C THR A 409 -11.84 -8.07 16.42
N GLY A 410 -12.37 -8.68 17.49
CA GLY A 410 -13.82 -8.72 17.72
C GLY A 410 -14.52 -9.82 16.91
N THR A 411 -15.86 -9.72 16.84
CA THR A 411 -16.75 -10.74 16.25
C THR A 411 -17.44 -10.25 14.97
N ARG A 412 -17.10 -9.05 14.47
CA ARG A 412 -17.79 -8.48 13.31
C ARG A 412 -17.46 -9.28 12.05
N THR A 413 -18.50 -9.77 11.39
CA THR A 413 -18.44 -10.46 10.11
C THR A 413 -19.51 -9.91 9.17
N TRP A 414 -19.33 -10.12 7.87
CA TRP A 414 -20.34 -9.83 6.85
C TRP A 414 -20.12 -10.72 5.63
N ALA A 415 -21.18 -10.95 4.89
CA ALA A 415 -21.14 -11.59 3.59
C ALA A 415 -20.64 -10.61 2.53
N CYS A 416 -19.88 -11.09 1.57
CA CYS A 416 -19.32 -10.31 0.46
C CYS A 416 -18.88 -11.20 -0.68
N CYS A 417 -18.55 -10.58 -1.80
CA CYS A 417 -18.04 -11.17 -3.02
C CYS A 417 -19.05 -12.07 -3.74
N HIS A 418 -18.96 -12.05 -5.05
CA HIS A 418 -19.58 -13.00 -5.94
C HIS A 418 -18.53 -13.99 -6.41
N SER A 419 -18.89 -15.27 -6.43
CA SER A 419 -18.12 -16.31 -7.10
C SER A 419 -19.05 -17.03 -8.06
N ARG A 420 -18.72 -17.00 -9.34
CA ARG A 420 -19.50 -17.66 -10.37
C ARG A 420 -18.55 -18.23 -11.42
N ASN A 421 -18.59 -19.54 -11.62
CA ASN A 421 -17.63 -20.23 -12.49
C ASN A 421 -16.18 -19.82 -12.13
N ASP A 422 -15.43 -19.27 -13.09
CA ASP A 422 -14.05 -18.82 -12.92
C ASP A 422 -13.93 -17.30 -12.67
N LEU A 423 -14.97 -16.68 -12.11
CA LEU A 423 -15.04 -15.27 -11.72
C LEU A 423 -15.11 -15.14 -10.20
N LEU A 424 -14.23 -14.32 -9.62
CA LEU A 424 -14.34 -13.83 -8.25
C LEU A 424 -14.29 -12.30 -8.26
N MET A 425 -15.33 -11.65 -7.72
CA MET A 425 -15.41 -10.18 -7.69
C MET A 425 -16.02 -9.67 -6.38
N GLY A 426 -15.54 -8.53 -5.89
CA GLY A 426 -16.05 -7.91 -4.66
C GLY A 426 -15.27 -6.69 -4.23
N PHE A 427 -15.68 -6.06 -3.11
CA PHE A 427 -14.98 -4.89 -2.56
C PHE A 427 -13.61 -5.18 -1.91
N PRO A 428 -13.36 -6.38 -1.32
CA PRO A 428 -12.06 -6.66 -0.72
C PRO A 428 -10.90 -6.52 -1.70
N HIS A 429 -9.80 -5.90 -1.21
CA HIS A 429 -8.50 -5.97 -1.83
C HIS A 429 -7.73 -7.14 -1.23
N LEU A 430 -7.32 -8.09 -2.05
CA LEU A 430 -6.67 -9.32 -1.62
C LEU A 430 -5.15 -9.15 -1.60
N TYR A 431 -4.50 -9.71 -0.57
CA TYR A 431 -3.06 -9.83 -0.53
C TYR A 431 -2.68 -11.27 -0.86
N TYR A 432 -2.35 -11.53 -2.11
CA TYR A 432 -2.14 -12.89 -2.66
C TYR A 432 -1.04 -13.67 -1.93
N PRO A 433 0.09 -13.04 -1.50
CA PRO A 433 1.11 -13.78 -0.75
C PRO A 433 0.64 -14.29 0.62
N SER A 434 -0.51 -13.86 1.13
CA SER A 434 -1.07 -14.40 2.38
C SER A 434 -1.59 -15.83 2.26
N ASP A 435 -1.97 -16.26 1.05
CA ASP A 435 -2.22 -17.65 0.65
C ASP A 435 -1.84 -17.86 -0.83
N PRO A 436 -0.58 -18.22 -1.13
CA PRO A 436 -0.12 -18.38 -2.50
C PRO A 436 -0.88 -19.43 -3.31
N ARG A 437 -1.55 -20.40 -2.65
CA ARG A 437 -2.38 -21.42 -3.32
C ARG A 437 -3.58 -20.80 -4.04
N PHE A 438 -4.05 -19.63 -3.58
CA PHE A 438 -5.09 -18.89 -4.27
C PHE A 438 -4.66 -18.53 -5.70
N ILE A 439 -3.46 -17.99 -5.88
CA ILE A 439 -2.91 -17.65 -7.18
C ILE A 439 -2.53 -18.90 -7.99
N GLU A 440 -2.03 -19.94 -7.34
CA GLU A 440 -1.79 -21.22 -8.01
C GLU A 440 -3.06 -21.75 -8.68
N ARG A 441 -4.20 -21.75 -7.98
CA ARG A 441 -5.49 -22.19 -8.55
C ARG A 441 -5.97 -21.28 -9.66
N PHE A 442 -5.87 -19.96 -9.47
CA PHE A 442 -6.22 -18.99 -10.50
C PHE A 442 -5.43 -19.27 -11.79
N LEU A 443 -4.11 -19.39 -11.71
CA LEU A 443 -3.27 -19.64 -12.89
C LEU A 443 -3.51 -21.03 -13.50
N ARG A 444 -3.77 -22.07 -12.69
CA ARG A 444 -4.17 -23.38 -13.22
C ARG A 444 -5.48 -23.32 -13.97
N THR A 445 -6.41 -22.50 -13.52
CA THR A 445 -7.68 -22.29 -14.22
C THR A 445 -7.48 -21.54 -15.54
N CYS A 446 -6.61 -20.50 -15.52
CA CYS A 446 -6.25 -19.75 -16.74
C CYS A 446 -5.49 -20.59 -17.78
N ALA A 447 -4.75 -21.61 -17.35
CA ALA A 447 -3.98 -22.49 -18.24
C ALA A 447 -4.80 -23.64 -18.86
N ARG A 448 -6.09 -23.80 -18.48
CA ARG A 448 -6.96 -24.78 -19.15
C ARG A 448 -7.17 -24.35 -20.60
N GLU A 449 -6.95 -25.24 -21.53
CA GLU A 449 -7.39 -25.00 -22.93
C GLU A 449 -8.93 -24.90 -22.93
N VAL A 450 -9.44 -23.81 -23.47
CA VAL A 450 -10.87 -23.56 -23.66
C VAL A 450 -11.37 -24.38 -24.86
#